data_ba1679311f17db6f7bf49a278afa699a
#
_entry.id   ba1679311f17db6f7bf49a278afa699a
#
_cell.length_a   1.000
_cell.length_b   1.000
_cell.length_c   1.000
_cell.angle_alpha   90.00
_cell.angle_beta   90.00
_cell.angle_gamma   90.00
#
_symmetry.space_group_name_H-M   'P 1'
#
loop_
_entity.id
_entity.type
_entity.pdbx_description
1 polymer ?
#
loop_
_entity_poly.entity_id
_entity_poly.type
_entity_poly.pdbx_seq_one_letter_code
_entity_poly.pdbx_strand_id
1 'polypeptide(L)'
;IILEESLGATFVESLGGTPVTPEIEKLKKQGWWFEQLYATGTRSVRGIEAVVTGFPPTPAQSTVKLSLAQRNFSTLAAILGQQGYESEFIYGGESHFDNMRSFFLANGFNRVTDENDYVSPVFRGSWGVSDEDLFNKTHERLVEKQKTGKPSFTLVFTSSNHAPFEFPDGRISLYEQPKNTDNNAVKYTDYALGKFVEKAKTSDYWKNTVFVVVADHDIRVRGDSLVPIERFHIPGLILGADIKPRVIKTVASQLDLPP
;
A
#
# COMPACT_ATOMS: atom_id res chain seq x y z
N ILE A 1 6.36 -1.92 -3.89
CA ILE A 1 4.92 -1.60 -3.93
C ILE A 1 4.53 -1.01 -2.58
N ILE A 2 3.81 0.10 -2.58
CA ILE A 2 3.14 0.70 -1.42
C ILE A 2 1.66 0.41 -1.58
N LEU A 3 1.13 -0.44 -0.71
CA LEU A 3 -0.27 -0.80 -0.65
C LEU A 3 -0.93 0.06 0.44
N GLU A 4 -1.81 0.96 0.02
CA GLU A 4 -2.48 1.91 0.91
C GLU A 4 -3.78 1.31 1.43
N GLU A 5 -3.90 1.21 2.75
CA GLU A 5 -5.10 0.72 3.44
C GLU A 5 -6.30 1.61 3.14
N SER A 6 -7.39 1.02 2.63
CA SER A 6 -8.71 1.65 2.47
C SER A 6 -8.71 3.00 1.72
N LEU A 7 -7.74 3.26 0.84
CA LEU A 7 -7.60 4.52 0.11
C LEU A 7 -8.37 4.46 -1.23
N GLY A 8 -9.67 4.63 -1.21
CA GLY A 8 -10.50 4.68 -2.41
C GLY A 8 -10.41 6.00 -3.18
N ALA A 9 -10.93 5.99 -4.40
CA ALA A 9 -11.14 7.20 -5.20
C ALA A 9 -12.03 8.23 -4.50
N THR A 10 -12.84 7.78 -3.54
CA THR A 10 -13.70 8.62 -2.70
C THR A 10 -12.95 9.68 -1.90
N PHE A 11 -11.63 9.56 -1.76
CA PHE A 11 -10.75 10.51 -1.05
C PHE A 11 -9.83 11.30 -1.99
N VAL A 12 -9.93 11.12 -3.30
CA VAL A 12 -9.02 11.73 -4.27
C VAL A 12 -9.79 12.72 -5.15
N GLU A 13 -9.48 14.02 -5.01
CA GLU A 13 -10.20 15.11 -5.68
C GLU A 13 -10.30 14.91 -7.19
N SER A 14 -9.20 14.58 -7.85
CA SER A 14 -9.15 14.37 -9.30
C SER A 14 -9.89 13.11 -9.80
N LEU A 15 -10.30 12.23 -8.90
CA LEU A 15 -11.15 11.08 -9.19
C LEU A 15 -12.62 11.31 -8.76
N GLY A 16 -12.96 12.54 -8.37
CA GLY A 16 -14.31 12.94 -7.95
C GLY A 16 -14.58 12.79 -6.47
N GLY A 17 -13.56 12.50 -5.66
CA GLY A 17 -13.65 12.31 -4.22
C GLY A 17 -13.43 13.56 -3.39
N THR A 18 -13.40 13.37 -2.07
CA THR A 18 -13.11 14.42 -1.07
C THR A 18 -11.65 14.89 -1.21
N PRO A 19 -11.36 16.22 -1.15
CA PRO A 19 -10.02 16.75 -1.38
C PRO A 19 -9.11 16.62 -0.15
N VAL A 20 -8.82 15.39 0.27
CA VAL A 20 -8.00 15.08 1.45
C VAL A 20 -6.64 14.48 1.12
N THR A 21 -6.30 14.33 -0.16
CA THR A 21 -5.04 13.74 -0.63
C THR A 21 -4.18 14.73 -1.44
N PRO A 22 -3.77 15.87 -0.88
CA PRO A 22 -3.01 16.89 -1.62
C PRO A 22 -1.62 16.41 -2.08
N GLU A 23 -1.00 15.45 -1.41
CA GLU A 23 0.31 14.93 -1.83
C GLU A 23 0.16 14.00 -3.04
N ILE A 24 -0.85 13.11 -3.07
CA ILE A 24 -1.18 12.31 -4.27
C ILE A 24 -1.46 13.23 -5.46
N GLU A 25 -2.22 14.34 -5.27
CA GLU A 25 -2.50 15.33 -6.32
C GLU A 25 -1.23 16.01 -6.88
N LYS A 26 -0.17 16.14 -6.06
CA LYS A 26 1.16 16.61 -6.51
C LYS A 26 1.95 15.50 -7.20
N LEU A 27 1.94 14.30 -6.62
CA LEU A 27 2.73 13.16 -7.09
C LEU A 27 2.24 12.62 -8.43
N LYS A 28 0.93 12.63 -8.70
CA LYS A 28 0.38 12.18 -9.98
C LYS A 28 0.93 12.94 -11.20
N LYS A 29 1.43 14.17 -10.99
CA LYS A 29 2.06 14.98 -12.04
C LYS A 29 3.51 14.58 -12.31
N GLN A 30 4.05 13.62 -11.58
CA GLN A 30 5.46 13.24 -11.60
C GLN A 30 5.69 11.80 -12.08
N GLY A 31 4.62 11.04 -12.34
CA GLY A 31 4.71 9.65 -12.72
C GLY A 31 3.56 9.20 -13.61
N TRP A 32 3.32 7.90 -13.67
CA TRP A 32 2.16 7.35 -14.36
C TRP A 32 0.98 7.38 -13.41
N TRP A 33 -0.07 8.06 -13.80
CA TRP A 33 -1.32 8.18 -13.06
C TRP A 33 -2.42 7.37 -13.74
N PHE A 34 -3.09 6.49 -12.99
CA PHE A 34 -4.21 5.70 -13.48
C PHE A 34 -5.53 6.38 -13.14
N GLU A 35 -6.30 6.79 -14.15
CA GLU A 35 -7.61 7.40 -13.95
C GLU A 35 -8.72 6.37 -13.73
N GLN A 36 -8.51 5.11 -14.13
CA GLN A 36 -9.50 4.04 -14.08
C GLN A 36 -8.89 2.74 -13.57
N LEU A 37 -8.40 2.74 -12.33
CA LEU A 37 -7.91 1.54 -11.66
C LEU A 37 -8.95 1.03 -10.66
N TYR A 38 -9.17 -0.28 -10.66
CA TYR A 38 -10.21 -0.89 -9.83
C TYR A 38 -9.65 -1.98 -8.91
N ALA A 39 -10.11 -1.94 -7.65
CA ALA A 39 -9.87 -3.00 -6.68
C ALA A 39 -10.66 -4.26 -7.06
N THR A 40 -10.15 -5.42 -6.66
CA THR A 40 -10.80 -6.72 -6.91
C THR A 40 -11.71 -7.16 -5.76
N GLY A 41 -11.70 -6.43 -4.67
CA GLY A 41 -12.45 -6.78 -3.47
C GLY A 41 -12.67 -5.59 -2.55
N THR A 42 -13.19 -5.88 -1.37
CA THR A 42 -13.60 -4.89 -0.36
C THR A 42 -12.92 -5.14 1.00
N ARG A 43 -11.83 -5.89 0.99
CA ARG A 43 -11.04 -6.27 2.17
C ARG A 43 -9.57 -6.34 1.82
N SER A 44 -8.72 -5.97 2.76
CA SER A 44 -7.26 -5.92 2.60
C SER A 44 -6.66 -7.24 2.11
N VAL A 45 -7.14 -8.37 2.61
CA VAL A 45 -6.66 -9.70 2.15
C VAL A 45 -6.95 -9.96 0.67
N ARG A 46 -7.98 -9.33 0.08
CA ARG A 46 -8.27 -9.42 -1.35
C ARG A 46 -7.35 -8.50 -2.15
N GLY A 47 -7.11 -7.29 -1.67
CA GLY A 47 -6.14 -6.39 -2.29
C GLY A 47 -4.72 -6.97 -2.25
N ILE A 48 -4.29 -7.51 -1.11
CA ILE A 48 -3.01 -8.22 -0.98
C ILE A 48 -2.92 -9.38 -1.97
N GLU A 49 -3.94 -10.26 -2.00
CA GLU A 49 -4.01 -11.40 -2.91
C GLU A 49 -3.84 -10.96 -4.36
N ALA A 50 -4.64 -9.98 -4.81
CA ALA A 50 -4.59 -9.48 -6.17
C ALA A 50 -3.21 -8.88 -6.52
N VAL A 51 -2.67 -8.00 -5.66
CA VAL A 51 -1.42 -7.28 -5.91
C VAL A 51 -0.19 -8.19 -5.92
N VAL A 52 -0.20 -9.27 -5.13
CA VAL A 52 0.99 -10.16 -5.06
C VAL A 52 0.88 -11.40 -5.91
N THR A 53 -0.33 -11.84 -6.31
CA THR A 53 -0.52 -13.10 -7.05
C THR A 53 -1.20 -12.94 -8.40
N GLY A 54 -1.92 -11.83 -8.64
CA GLY A 54 -2.79 -11.68 -9.82
C GLY A 54 -4.03 -12.59 -9.78
N PHE A 55 -4.38 -13.19 -8.65
CA PHE A 55 -5.54 -14.07 -8.56
C PHE A 55 -6.84 -13.28 -8.61
N PRO A 56 -7.78 -13.67 -9.46
CA PRO A 56 -9.11 -13.07 -9.47
C PRO A 56 -9.88 -13.42 -8.18
N PRO A 57 -10.76 -12.53 -7.72
CA PRO A 57 -11.55 -12.79 -6.53
C PRO A 57 -12.49 -13.99 -6.75
N THR A 58 -12.62 -14.83 -5.74
CA THR A 58 -13.54 -15.97 -5.74
C THR A 58 -14.52 -15.85 -4.56
N PRO A 59 -15.65 -16.56 -4.56
CA PRO A 59 -16.55 -16.61 -3.41
C PRO A 59 -15.90 -17.24 -2.15
N ALA A 60 -14.81 -18.01 -2.32
CA ALA A 60 -14.06 -18.59 -1.21
C ALA A 60 -13.27 -17.54 -0.44
N GLN A 61 -12.67 -17.92 0.69
CA GLN A 61 -11.73 -17.04 1.41
C GLN A 61 -10.50 -16.72 0.55
N SER A 62 -9.91 -15.54 0.77
CA SER A 62 -8.61 -15.18 0.19
C SER A 62 -7.54 -16.21 0.56
N THR A 63 -6.63 -16.49 -0.37
CA THR A 63 -5.48 -17.38 -0.15
C THR A 63 -4.61 -16.93 1.02
N VAL A 64 -4.56 -15.64 1.30
CA VAL A 64 -3.85 -15.07 2.46
C VAL A 64 -4.38 -15.61 3.77
N LYS A 65 -5.70 -15.80 3.89
CA LYS A 65 -6.37 -16.27 5.13
C LYS A 65 -6.40 -17.81 5.31
N LEU A 66 -6.00 -18.56 4.31
CA LEU A 66 -6.04 -20.02 4.38
C LEU A 66 -4.96 -20.55 5.34
N SER A 67 -5.36 -21.22 6.41
CA SER A 67 -4.41 -21.72 7.43
C SER A 67 -3.65 -23.00 7.01
N LEU A 68 -4.23 -23.85 6.15
CA LEU A 68 -3.66 -25.15 5.80
C LEU A 68 -2.97 -25.18 4.43
N ALA A 69 -3.29 -24.28 3.52
CA ALA A 69 -2.86 -24.33 2.11
C ALA A 69 -2.12 -23.06 1.66
N GLN A 70 -1.43 -22.38 2.56
CA GLN A 70 -0.73 -21.11 2.27
C GLN A 70 0.64 -21.30 1.60
N ARG A 71 0.83 -22.32 0.81
CA ARG A 71 2.13 -22.61 0.18
C ARG A 71 1.98 -22.84 -1.32
N ASN A 72 3.09 -22.60 -2.04
CA ASN A 72 3.20 -22.84 -3.47
C ASN A 72 2.29 -21.97 -4.34
N PHE A 73 1.89 -20.81 -3.85
CA PHE A 73 1.26 -19.82 -4.70
C PHE A 73 2.32 -19.09 -5.52
N SER A 74 2.02 -18.86 -6.80
CA SER A 74 2.82 -17.98 -7.63
C SER A 74 2.62 -16.55 -7.14
N THR A 75 3.68 -15.93 -6.64
CA THR A 75 3.68 -14.56 -6.14
C THR A 75 4.77 -13.76 -6.85
N LEU A 76 4.62 -12.43 -6.88
CA LEU A 76 5.69 -11.54 -7.33
C LEU A 76 7.02 -11.84 -6.65
N ALA A 77 7.01 -12.09 -5.33
CA ALA A 77 8.21 -12.42 -4.57
C ALA A 77 8.84 -13.73 -5.02
N ALA A 78 8.05 -14.77 -5.29
CA ALA A 78 8.54 -16.05 -5.78
C ALA A 78 9.13 -15.93 -7.20
N ILE A 79 8.46 -15.18 -8.09
CA ILE A 79 8.91 -14.95 -9.47
C ILE A 79 10.22 -14.15 -9.47
N LEU A 80 10.25 -13.01 -8.75
CA LEU A 80 11.43 -12.16 -8.67
C LEU A 80 12.60 -12.86 -7.95
N GLY A 81 12.30 -13.71 -6.95
CA GLY A 81 13.30 -14.53 -6.25
C GLY A 81 14.07 -15.44 -7.19
N GLN A 82 13.44 -15.99 -8.24
CA GLN A 82 14.12 -16.77 -9.28
C GLN A 82 15.12 -15.94 -10.11
N GLN A 83 14.95 -14.60 -10.08
CA GLN A 83 15.86 -13.64 -10.73
C GLN A 83 16.86 -13.03 -9.75
N GLY A 84 16.96 -13.56 -8.53
CA GLY A 84 17.92 -13.12 -7.51
C GLY A 84 17.47 -11.94 -6.66
N TYR A 85 16.19 -11.54 -6.70
CA TYR A 85 15.64 -10.50 -5.82
C TYR A 85 15.49 -11.01 -4.40
N GLU A 86 15.81 -10.15 -3.43
CA GLU A 86 15.45 -10.35 -2.02
C GLU A 86 14.14 -9.62 -1.73
N SER A 87 13.14 -10.35 -1.23
CA SER A 87 11.79 -9.86 -1.03
C SER A 87 11.48 -9.63 0.45
N GLU A 88 10.86 -8.50 0.78
CA GLU A 88 10.47 -8.15 2.15
C GLU A 88 9.06 -7.56 2.19
N PHE A 89 8.26 -8.03 3.15
CA PHE A 89 7.00 -7.41 3.55
C PHE A 89 7.22 -6.54 4.77
N ILE A 90 6.78 -5.28 4.73
CA ILE A 90 6.91 -4.30 5.81
C ILE A 90 5.51 -3.83 6.21
N TYR A 91 5.18 -4.02 7.47
CA TYR A 91 3.88 -3.69 8.05
C TYR A 91 4.07 -3.02 9.42
N GLY A 92 3.22 -2.03 9.73
CA GLY A 92 3.27 -1.33 11.00
C GLY A 92 2.59 -2.08 12.16
N GLY A 93 1.73 -3.04 11.86
CA GLY A 93 0.95 -3.80 12.81
C GLY A 93 1.46 -5.22 13.03
N GLU A 94 0.62 -6.04 13.67
CA GLU A 94 0.90 -7.42 14.01
C GLU A 94 0.69 -8.33 12.78
N SER A 95 1.78 -8.91 12.26
CA SER A 95 1.77 -9.64 10.98
C SER A 95 1.13 -11.03 11.03
N HIS A 96 0.81 -11.56 12.22
CA HIS A 96 0.04 -12.80 12.35
C HIS A 96 -1.45 -12.59 12.07
N PHE A 97 -1.93 -11.33 12.15
CA PHE A 97 -3.28 -10.99 11.76
C PHE A 97 -3.55 -11.47 10.34
N ASP A 98 -4.71 -12.08 10.12
CA ASP A 98 -5.13 -12.67 8.83
C ASP A 98 -4.11 -13.66 8.21
N ASN A 99 -3.21 -14.23 9.01
CA ASN A 99 -2.15 -15.16 8.60
C ASN A 99 -1.12 -14.56 7.60
N MET A 100 -1.02 -13.24 7.50
CA MET A 100 -0.13 -12.56 6.55
C MET A 100 1.33 -13.05 6.65
N ARG A 101 1.88 -13.12 7.88
CA ARG A 101 3.27 -13.58 8.08
C ARG A 101 3.52 -14.97 7.49
N SER A 102 2.63 -15.91 7.78
CA SER A 102 2.76 -17.29 7.29
C SER A 102 2.62 -17.35 5.77
N PHE A 103 1.66 -16.59 5.22
CA PHE A 103 1.46 -16.50 3.77
C PHE A 103 2.68 -15.96 3.06
N PHE A 104 3.21 -14.82 3.49
CA PHE A 104 4.35 -14.19 2.83
C PHE A 104 5.61 -15.04 2.88
N LEU A 105 5.99 -15.55 4.08
CA LEU A 105 7.19 -16.38 4.24
C LEU A 105 7.10 -17.72 3.49
N ALA A 106 5.91 -18.28 3.36
CA ALA A 106 5.71 -19.55 2.63
C ALA A 106 5.67 -19.38 1.10
N ASN A 107 5.59 -18.14 0.58
CA ASN A 107 5.39 -17.85 -0.84
C ASN A 107 6.39 -16.83 -1.40
N GLY A 108 7.66 -16.96 -1.00
CA GLY A 108 8.78 -16.29 -1.65
C GLY A 108 9.31 -15.03 -0.99
N PHE A 109 8.65 -14.51 0.05
CA PHE A 109 9.23 -13.42 0.82
C PHE A 109 10.32 -13.94 1.78
N ASN A 110 11.48 -13.29 1.77
CA ASN A 110 12.61 -13.66 2.61
C ASN A 110 12.47 -13.12 4.04
N ARG A 111 11.73 -12.02 4.20
CA ARG A 111 11.59 -11.32 5.47
C ARG A 111 10.20 -10.70 5.62
N VAL A 112 9.74 -10.69 6.86
CA VAL A 112 8.60 -9.89 7.32
C VAL A 112 9.10 -8.99 8.45
N THR A 113 8.94 -7.69 8.26
CA THR A 113 9.16 -6.65 9.26
C THR A 113 7.79 -6.20 9.77
N ASP A 114 7.53 -6.34 11.07
CA ASP A 114 6.25 -6.04 11.69
C ASP A 114 6.40 -5.16 12.94
N GLU A 115 5.33 -4.95 13.69
CA GLU A 115 5.30 -4.02 14.83
C GLU A 115 6.39 -4.26 15.89
N ASN A 116 6.94 -5.48 15.98
CA ASN A 116 8.00 -5.83 16.93
C ASN A 116 9.38 -5.33 16.49
N ASP A 117 9.54 -4.98 15.22
CA ASP A 117 10.81 -4.48 14.66
C ASP A 117 10.97 -2.95 14.80
N TYR A 118 9.98 -2.24 15.38
CA TYR A 118 10.02 -0.78 15.56
C TYR A 118 10.48 -0.41 16.96
N VAL A 119 11.69 0.09 17.04
CA VAL A 119 12.27 0.58 18.31
C VAL A 119 11.86 2.04 18.52
N SER A 120 11.12 2.32 19.60
CA SER A 120 10.68 3.67 19.97
C SER A 120 9.92 4.41 18.85
N PRO A 121 8.82 3.86 18.32
CA PRO A 121 8.02 4.56 17.32
C PRO A 121 7.46 5.87 17.91
N VAL A 122 7.27 6.87 17.05
CA VAL A 122 6.69 8.16 17.43
C VAL A 122 5.24 8.00 17.89
N PHE A 123 4.51 7.08 17.26
CA PHE A 123 3.11 6.82 17.60
C PHE A 123 2.76 5.34 17.40
N ARG A 124 1.97 4.81 18.33
CA ARG A 124 1.38 3.47 18.23
C ARG A 124 -0.12 3.55 18.55
N GLY A 125 -0.94 3.15 17.61
CA GLY A 125 -2.39 3.01 17.74
C GLY A 125 -2.83 1.55 17.86
N SER A 126 -4.12 1.32 17.68
CA SER A 126 -4.75 -0.01 17.76
C SER A 126 -4.27 -0.99 16.67
N TRP A 127 -3.82 -0.47 15.53
CA TRP A 127 -3.34 -1.26 14.38
C TRP A 127 -1.83 -1.23 14.23
N GLY A 128 -1.10 -0.88 15.27
CA GLY A 128 0.36 -0.84 15.26
C GLY A 128 0.93 0.57 15.20
N VAL A 129 2.12 0.72 14.61
CA VAL A 129 2.79 2.02 14.50
C VAL A 129 2.18 2.87 13.40
N SER A 130 2.40 4.18 13.48
CA SER A 130 1.90 5.13 12.47
C SER A 130 2.53 4.94 11.09
N ASP A 131 1.88 5.46 10.05
CA ASP A 131 2.42 5.38 8.69
C ASP A 131 3.72 6.19 8.53
N GLU A 132 3.95 7.26 9.31
CA GLU A 132 5.27 7.92 9.36
C GLU A 132 6.35 6.97 9.87
N ASP A 133 6.07 6.21 10.94
CA ASP A 133 7.01 5.22 11.48
C ASP A 133 7.25 4.08 10.49
N LEU A 134 6.17 3.59 9.85
CA LEU A 134 6.23 2.59 8.78
C LEU A 134 7.13 3.06 7.62
N PHE A 135 6.92 4.26 7.11
CA PHE A 135 7.71 4.81 6.03
C PHE A 135 9.16 5.13 6.42
N ASN A 136 9.40 5.53 7.67
CA ASN A 136 10.76 5.70 8.18
C ASN A 136 11.50 4.35 8.21
N LYS A 137 10.86 3.28 8.71
CA LYS A 137 11.41 1.92 8.66
C LYS A 137 11.63 1.46 7.23
N THR A 138 10.68 1.68 6.34
CA THR A 138 10.82 1.38 4.91
C THR A 138 12.05 2.06 4.30
N HIS A 139 12.24 3.35 4.60
CA HIS A 139 13.41 4.08 4.14
C HIS A 139 14.73 3.46 4.67
N GLU A 140 14.81 3.15 5.97
CA GLU A 140 15.97 2.46 6.58
C GLU A 140 16.28 1.16 5.83
N ARG A 141 15.27 0.33 5.60
CA ARG A 141 15.40 -0.95 4.91
C ARG A 141 15.86 -0.80 3.45
N LEU A 142 15.33 0.19 2.72
CA LEU A 142 15.76 0.48 1.34
C LEU A 142 17.22 0.96 1.29
N VAL A 143 17.65 1.81 2.22
CA VAL A 143 19.06 2.24 2.35
C VAL A 143 19.99 1.06 2.65
N GLU A 144 19.58 0.15 3.54
CA GLU A 144 20.36 -1.06 3.83
C GLU A 144 20.48 -1.97 2.60
N LYS A 145 19.36 -2.22 1.90
CA LYS A 145 19.34 -3.05 0.69
C LYS A 145 20.20 -2.46 -0.44
N GLN A 146 20.14 -1.15 -0.64
CA GLN A 146 20.99 -0.46 -1.63
C GLN A 146 22.48 -0.75 -1.40
N LYS A 147 22.94 -0.82 -0.15
CA LYS A 147 24.35 -1.11 0.18
C LYS A 147 24.77 -2.55 -0.20
N THR A 148 23.84 -3.48 -0.28
CA THR A 148 24.15 -4.87 -0.65
C THR A 148 24.40 -5.04 -2.15
N GLY A 149 23.93 -4.11 -2.97
CA GLY A 149 23.98 -4.19 -4.44
C GLY A 149 23.07 -5.26 -5.05
N LYS A 150 22.27 -5.97 -4.22
CA LYS A 150 21.32 -6.97 -4.71
C LYS A 150 19.99 -6.32 -5.09
N PRO A 151 19.33 -6.79 -6.15
CA PRO A 151 18.00 -6.34 -6.48
C PRO A 151 17.02 -6.72 -5.35
N SER A 152 16.04 -5.88 -5.08
CA SER A 152 15.10 -6.13 -4.00
C SER A 152 13.66 -5.80 -4.39
N PHE A 153 12.72 -6.58 -3.87
CA PHE A 153 11.30 -6.32 -3.91
C PHE A 153 10.79 -6.03 -2.50
N THR A 154 10.08 -4.93 -2.33
CA THR A 154 9.51 -4.55 -1.03
C THR A 154 8.03 -4.26 -1.19
N LEU A 155 7.21 -4.95 -0.41
CA LEU A 155 5.80 -4.66 -0.25
C LEU A 155 5.61 -3.96 1.10
N VAL A 156 5.10 -2.74 1.07
CA VAL A 156 4.78 -1.93 2.26
C VAL A 156 3.27 -1.83 2.36
N PHE A 157 2.71 -2.07 3.54
CA PHE A 157 1.27 -1.98 3.76
C PHE A 157 0.98 -1.00 4.90
N THR A 158 0.21 0.06 4.60
CA THR A 158 -0.18 1.10 5.58
C THR A 158 -1.33 0.63 6.47
N SER A 159 -1.59 1.32 7.57
CA SER A 159 -2.65 0.94 8.51
C SER A 159 -3.38 2.10 9.19
N SER A 160 -2.87 3.33 9.09
CA SER A 160 -3.45 4.48 9.81
C SER A 160 -4.88 4.83 9.36
N ASN A 161 -5.27 4.42 8.15
CA ASN A 161 -6.63 4.60 7.61
C ASN A 161 -7.65 3.58 8.13
N HIS A 162 -7.21 2.61 8.93
CA HIS A 162 -8.13 1.63 9.52
C HIS A 162 -8.85 2.23 10.74
N ALA A 163 -10.14 1.94 10.89
CA ALA A 163 -10.89 2.35 12.09
C ALA A 163 -10.23 1.76 13.36
N PRO A 164 -10.03 2.52 14.44
CA PRO A 164 -10.68 3.79 14.79
C PRO A 164 -9.98 5.08 14.31
N PHE A 165 -9.17 5.05 13.23
CA PHE A 165 -8.59 6.22 12.58
C PHE A 165 -7.61 6.99 13.49
N GLU A 166 -6.63 6.27 14.03
CA GLU A 166 -5.66 6.81 14.98
C GLU A 166 -4.37 7.22 14.27
N PHE A 167 -3.92 8.44 14.57
CA PHE A 167 -2.65 8.98 14.07
C PHE A 167 -2.10 10.03 15.03
N PRO A 168 -0.79 10.38 14.96
CA PRO A 168 -0.17 11.35 15.88
C PRO A 168 -0.75 12.76 15.73
N ASP A 169 -0.77 13.52 16.83
CA ASP A 169 -1.22 14.90 16.83
C ASP A 169 -0.23 15.85 16.15
N GLY A 170 -0.75 16.97 15.60
CA GLY A 170 0.07 18.06 15.10
C GLY A 170 0.79 17.82 13.78
N ARG A 171 0.49 16.71 13.08
CA ARG A 171 1.09 16.38 11.77
C ARG A 171 0.42 17.07 10.61
N ILE A 172 -0.89 17.21 10.70
CA ILE A 172 -1.72 17.80 9.65
C ILE A 172 -2.69 18.83 10.25
N SER A 173 -3.16 19.77 9.45
CA SER A 173 -4.38 20.50 9.74
C SER A 173 -5.55 19.57 9.48
N LEU A 174 -6.43 19.39 10.49
CA LEU A 174 -7.59 18.52 10.34
C LEU A 174 -8.53 19.04 9.23
N TYR A 175 -9.07 18.12 8.46
CA TYR A 175 -10.09 18.42 7.46
C TYR A 175 -11.44 18.72 8.14
N GLU A 176 -11.76 17.97 9.20
CA GLU A 176 -13.02 18.06 9.93
C GLU A 176 -12.83 17.71 11.42
N GLN A 177 -13.91 17.85 12.19
CA GLN A 177 -13.99 17.44 13.59
C GLN A 177 -15.06 16.34 13.76
N PRO A 178 -14.84 15.35 14.64
CA PRO A 178 -13.68 15.16 15.50
C PRO A 178 -12.43 14.70 14.72
N LYS A 179 -11.28 14.59 15.40
CA LYS A 179 -10.00 14.17 14.79
C LYS A 179 -10.08 12.79 14.12
N ASN A 180 -10.65 11.82 14.83
CA ASN A 180 -10.63 10.40 14.43
C ASN A 180 -11.74 10.10 13.42
N THR A 181 -11.58 10.63 12.20
CA THR A 181 -12.45 10.36 11.04
C THR A 181 -11.61 9.75 9.91
N ASP A 182 -12.28 9.07 9.00
CA ASP A 182 -11.67 8.52 7.80
C ASP A 182 -10.97 9.61 6.95
N ASN A 183 -11.64 10.76 6.72
CA ASN A 183 -11.06 11.88 5.98
C ASN A 183 -9.75 12.39 6.59
N ASN A 184 -9.71 12.52 7.91
CA ASN A 184 -8.50 12.98 8.61
C ASN A 184 -7.39 11.91 8.59
N ALA A 185 -7.74 10.65 8.75
CA ALA A 185 -6.77 9.55 8.70
C ALA A 185 -6.17 9.40 7.31
N VAL A 186 -6.99 9.45 6.25
CA VAL A 186 -6.52 9.46 4.86
C VAL A 186 -5.61 10.66 4.60
N LYS A 187 -5.98 11.85 5.07
CA LYS A 187 -5.13 13.04 4.95
C LYS A 187 -3.79 12.89 5.64
N TYR A 188 -3.77 12.19 6.78
CA TYR A 188 -2.52 11.89 7.47
C TYR A 188 -1.66 10.87 6.69
N THR A 189 -2.24 9.79 6.17
CA THR A 189 -1.51 8.82 5.34
C THR A 189 -0.95 9.46 4.08
N ASP A 190 -1.73 10.29 3.39
CA ASP A 190 -1.26 11.08 2.24
C ASP A 190 -0.06 11.98 2.60
N TYR A 191 -0.11 12.66 3.75
CA TYR A 191 1.01 13.42 4.27
C TYR A 191 2.25 12.53 4.50
N ALA A 192 2.08 11.38 5.15
CA ALA A 192 3.18 10.45 5.43
C ALA A 192 3.81 9.90 4.14
N LEU A 193 2.99 9.54 3.15
CA LEU A 193 3.42 9.14 1.81
C LEU A 193 4.22 10.25 1.13
N GLY A 194 3.71 11.49 1.15
CA GLY A 194 4.39 12.65 0.58
C GLY A 194 5.78 12.84 1.17
N LYS A 195 5.91 12.79 2.50
CA LYS A 195 7.18 12.88 3.22
C LYS A 195 8.14 11.75 2.87
N PHE A 196 7.63 10.53 2.76
CA PHE A 196 8.44 9.39 2.32
C PHE A 196 9.00 9.58 0.92
N VAL A 197 8.18 10.00 -0.04
CA VAL A 197 8.61 10.22 -1.43
C VAL A 197 9.62 11.37 -1.53
N GLU A 198 9.42 12.47 -0.79
CA GLU A 198 10.41 13.56 -0.71
C GLU A 198 11.77 13.05 -0.22
N LYS A 199 11.78 12.25 0.85
CA LYS A 199 12.99 11.64 1.40
C LYS A 199 13.62 10.61 0.45
N ALA A 200 12.80 9.81 -0.22
CA ALA A 200 13.26 8.83 -1.21
C ALA A 200 13.99 9.51 -2.38
N LYS A 201 13.46 10.62 -2.91
CA LYS A 201 14.06 11.37 -4.02
C LYS A 201 15.47 11.89 -3.74
N THR A 202 15.80 12.13 -2.49
CA THR A 202 17.15 12.58 -2.07
C THR A 202 18.10 11.43 -1.75
N SER A 203 17.64 10.19 -1.89
CA SER A 203 18.40 8.98 -1.54
C SER A 203 18.96 8.28 -2.76
N ASP A 204 20.10 7.60 -2.62
CA ASP A 204 20.77 6.90 -3.71
C ASP A 204 19.91 5.81 -4.36
N TYR A 205 19.06 5.14 -3.57
CA TYR A 205 18.17 4.08 -4.09
C TYR A 205 17.09 4.62 -5.05
N TRP A 206 16.77 5.93 -5.03
CA TRP A 206 15.77 6.50 -5.93
C TRP A 206 16.06 6.24 -7.39
N LYS A 207 17.33 6.32 -7.79
CA LYS A 207 17.77 6.19 -9.18
C LYS A 207 17.48 4.80 -9.78
N ASN A 208 17.39 3.78 -8.92
CA ASN A 208 17.24 2.38 -9.32
C ASN A 208 15.95 1.74 -8.78
N THR A 209 14.98 2.57 -8.36
CA THR A 209 13.76 2.06 -7.75
C THR A 209 12.53 2.55 -8.50
N VAL A 210 11.61 1.63 -8.77
CA VAL A 210 10.26 1.92 -9.22
C VAL A 210 9.32 1.76 -8.03
N PHE A 211 8.54 2.79 -7.74
CA PHE A 211 7.51 2.80 -6.71
C PHE A 211 6.14 2.65 -7.36
N VAL A 212 5.38 1.67 -6.93
CA VAL A 212 3.97 1.49 -7.30
C VAL A 212 3.15 1.79 -6.05
N VAL A 213 2.34 2.84 -6.09
CA VAL A 213 1.40 3.20 -5.02
C VAL A 213 0.01 2.81 -5.50
N VAL A 214 -0.67 1.99 -4.73
CA VAL A 214 -2.00 1.46 -5.05
C VAL A 214 -2.76 1.20 -3.76
N ALA A 215 -4.07 1.45 -3.75
CA ALA A 215 -4.90 1.07 -2.61
C ALA A 215 -5.25 -0.43 -2.63
N ASP A 216 -5.50 -1.00 -1.46
CA ASP A 216 -6.01 -2.36 -1.33
C ASP A 216 -7.52 -2.47 -1.68
N HIS A 217 -8.32 -1.48 -1.25
CA HIS A 217 -9.74 -1.30 -1.56
C HIS A 217 -10.20 0.11 -1.15
N ASP A 218 -11.48 0.47 -1.38
CA ASP A 218 -12.09 1.66 -0.80
C ASP A 218 -12.56 1.37 0.66
N ILE A 219 -12.81 2.40 1.44
CA ILE A 219 -13.05 2.30 2.89
C ILE A 219 -14.22 1.39 3.25
N ARG A 220 -15.33 1.48 2.57
CA ARG A 220 -16.48 0.57 2.68
C ARG A 220 -17.35 0.63 1.44
N VAL A 221 -17.71 -0.53 0.95
CA VAL A 221 -18.71 -0.64 -0.11
C VAL A 221 -20.10 -0.55 0.53
N ARG A 222 -20.79 0.54 0.26
CA ARG A 222 -22.19 0.78 0.64
C ARG A 222 -22.94 1.29 -0.57
N GLY A 223 -24.23 1.06 -0.65
CA GLY A 223 -25.10 1.55 -1.72
C GLY A 223 -26.23 0.58 -2.01
N ASP A 224 -27.17 1.01 -2.83
CA ASP A 224 -28.37 0.23 -3.21
C ASP A 224 -28.11 -0.64 -4.44
N SER A 225 -26.99 -0.47 -5.12
CA SER A 225 -26.59 -1.29 -6.27
C SER A 225 -26.03 -2.63 -5.81
N LEU A 226 -26.37 -3.71 -6.54
CA LEU A 226 -25.84 -5.06 -6.26
C LEU A 226 -24.29 -5.08 -6.32
N VAL A 227 -23.72 -4.35 -7.28
CA VAL A 227 -22.26 -4.11 -7.38
C VAL A 227 -22.07 -2.61 -7.65
N PRO A 228 -21.76 -1.79 -6.62
CA PRO A 228 -21.49 -0.37 -6.78
C PRO A 228 -20.05 -0.18 -7.31
N ILE A 229 -19.88 -0.22 -8.65
CA ILE A 229 -18.58 -0.20 -9.33
C ILE A 229 -17.72 1.00 -8.87
N GLU A 230 -18.33 2.15 -8.67
CA GLU A 230 -17.65 3.36 -8.18
C GLU A 230 -16.93 3.17 -6.84
N ARG A 231 -17.39 2.20 -6.04
CA ARG A 231 -16.79 1.86 -4.75
C ARG A 231 -15.61 0.88 -4.84
N PHE A 232 -15.30 0.42 -6.05
CA PHE A 232 -14.10 -0.35 -6.35
C PHE A 232 -13.03 0.51 -7.03
N HIS A 233 -13.35 1.77 -7.38
CA HIS A 233 -12.40 2.70 -7.97
C HIS A 233 -11.36 3.13 -6.94
N ILE A 234 -10.08 2.98 -7.28
CA ILE A 234 -8.94 3.26 -6.41
C ILE A 234 -7.87 4.08 -7.14
N PRO A 235 -7.07 4.91 -6.46
CA PRO A 235 -5.93 5.55 -7.08
C PRO A 235 -4.82 4.53 -7.39
N GLY A 236 -4.08 4.81 -8.47
CA GLY A 236 -2.86 4.09 -8.82
C GLY A 236 -1.82 5.05 -9.39
N LEU A 237 -0.58 4.90 -8.92
CA LEU A 237 0.52 5.79 -9.28
C LEU A 237 1.83 5.00 -9.40
N ILE A 238 2.61 5.24 -10.47
CA ILE A 238 3.96 4.69 -10.62
C ILE A 238 4.96 5.84 -10.66
N LEU A 239 5.94 5.81 -9.76
CA LEU A 239 6.99 6.82 -9.63
C LEU A 239 8.38 6.18 -9.76
N GLY A 240 9.36 6.96 -10.19
CA GLY A 240 10.77 6.56 -10.28
C GLY A 240 11.57 7.63 -11.01
N ALA A 241 12.90 7.57 -10.93
CA ALA A 241 13.77 8.59 -11.51
C ALA A 241 13.58 8.75 -13.03
N ASP A 242 13.40 7.64 -13.74
CA ASP A 242 13.25 7.63 -15.21
C ASP A 242 11.78 7.53 -15.67
N ILE A 243 10.83 7.58 -14.73
CA ILE A 243 9.40 7.54 -15.04
C ILE A 243 8.93 8.92 -15.45
N LYS A 244 8.64 9.10 -16.75
CA LYS A 244 8.07 10.36 -17.26
C LYS A 244 6.57 10.42 -16.96
N PRO A 245 6.04 11.61 -16.63
CA PRO A 245 4.61 11.78 -16.36
C PRO A 245 3.73 11.28 -17.51
N ARG A 246 2.72 10.50 -17.16
CA ARG A 246 1.74 9.97 -18.11
C ARG A 246 0.41 9.69 -17.40
N VAL A 247 -0.70 10.01 -18.07
CA VAL A 247 -2.05 9.62 -17.63
C VAL A 247 -2.46 8.35 -18.36
N ILE A 248 -2.83 7.32 -17.61
CA ILE A 248 -3.34 6.04 -18.11
C ILE A 248 -4.86 6.08 -18.01
N LYS A 249 -5.53 6.11 -19.15
CA LYS A 249 -6.99 6.17 -19.26
C LYS A 249 -7.65 4.81 -19.50
N THR A 250 -6.83 3.82 -19.80
CA THR A 250 -7.30 2.43 -19.97
C THR A 250 -7.77 1.90 -18.63
N VAL A 251 -8.90 1.19 -18.64
CA VAL A 251 -9.38 0.46 -17.45
C VAL A 251 -8.33 -0.58 -17.08
N ALA A 252 -7.96 -0.58 -15.81
CA ALA A 252 -7.02 -1.51 -15.21
C ALA A 252 -7.55 -1.99 -13.86
N SER A 253 -7.00 -3.07 -13.36
CA SER A 253 -7.31 -3.59 -12.03
C SER A 253 -6.03 -3.95 -11.27
N GLN A 254 -6.16 -4.25 -9.99
CA GLN A 254 -5.06 -4.77 -9.20
C GLN A 254 -4.46 -6.07 -9.79
N LEU A 255 -5.22 -6.82 -10.58
CA LEU A 255 -4.76 -8.04 -11.25
C LEU A 255 -3.72 -7.78 -12.34
N ASP A 256 -3.65 -6.56 -12.85
CA ASP A 256 -2.71 -6.16 -13.90
C ASP A 256 -1.33 -5.73 -13.32
N LEU A 257 -1.17 -5.72 -11.98
CA LEU A 257 0.09 -5.35 -11.33
C LEU A 257 1.13 -6.48 -11.34
N PRO A 258 0.77 -7.74 -11.02
CA PRO A 258 1.67 -8.87 -11.24
C PRO A 258 1.74 -9.23 -12.73
N PRO A 259 2.89 -9.77 -13.21
CA PRO A 259 3.04 -10.25 -14.57
C PRO A 259 2.20 -11.51 -14.84
#